data_c57ef9bb5b80fd5ba3b5d2094ac3594e
#
_entry.id   c57ef9bb5b80fd5ba3b5d2094ac3594e
#
_cell.length_a   1.000
_cell.length_b   1.000
_cell.length_c   1.000
_cell.angle_alpha   90.00
_cell.angle_beta   90.00
_cell.angle_gamma   90.00
#
_symmetry.space_group_name_H-M   'P 1'
#
loop_
_entity.id
_entity.type
_entity.pdbx_description
1 polymer ?
#
loop_
_entity_poly.entity_id
_entity_poly.type
_entity_poly.pdbx_seq_one_letter_code
_entity_poly.pdbx_strand_id
1 'polypeptide(L)' 'MKCHSPNCTGEYEPREISHRVIYRERTVMIHKVPADICPDCGDAVVTEETTFYVTELLRRKERLKGTAFAYEV' A
#
# COMPACT_ATOMS: atom_id res chain seq x y z
N MET A 1 -4.09 -15.97 6.13
CA MET A 1 -2.88 -16.33 5.37
C MET A 1 -1.67 -16.22 6.28
N LYS A 2 -0.79 -17.19 6.24
CA LYS A 2 0.39 -17.20 7.09
C LYS A 2 1.47 -16.23 6.57
N CYS A 3 2.22 -15.66 7.50
CA CYS A 3 3.34 -14.79 7.18
C CYS A 3 4.41 -15.53 6.36
N HIS A 4 4.96 -14.87 5.37
CA HIS A 4 5.98 -15.44 4.48
C HIS A 4 7.38 -15.39 5.08
N SER A 5 7.57 -14.68 6.17
CA SER A 5 8.88 -14.59 6.82
C SER A 5 9.27 -15.96 7.40
N PRO A 6 10.47 -16.47 7.12
CA PRO A 6 10.87 -17.81 7.55
C PRO A 6 10.95 -17.96 9.07
N ASN A 7 11.16 -16.89 9.80
CA ASN A 7 11.27 -16.90 11.25
C ASN A 7 10.01 -16.43 11.97
N CYS A 8 8.93 -16.23 11.23
CA CYS A 8 7.67 -15.72 11.78
C CYS A 8 6.59 -16.78 11.66
N THR A 9 5.88 -17.04 12.77
CA THR A 9 4.76 -17.99 12.80
C THR A 9 3.41 -17.28 12.83
N GLY A 10 3.41 -15.96 12.67
CA GLY A 10 2.19 -15.15 12.70
C GLY A 10 1.34 -15.30 11.44
N GLU A 11 0.20 -14.65 11.46
CA GLU A 11 -0.71 -14.62 10.33
C GLU A 11 -0.97 -13.18 9.92
N TYR A 12 -1.21 -12.95 8.64
CA TYR A 12 -1.55 -11.64 8.13
C TYR A 12 -2.96 -11.24 8.56
N GLU A 13 -3.12 -9.97 8.89
CA GLU A 13 -4.40 -9.37 9.21
C GLU A 13 -4.68 -8.23 8.23
N PRO A 14 -5.94 -8.09 7.76
CA PRO A 14 -6.29 -6.98 6.89
C PRO A 14 -6.22 -5.65 7.63
N ARG A 15 -5.51 -4.69 7.07
CA ARG A 15 -5.32 -3.36 7.65
C ARG A 15 -5.29 -2.31 6.54
N GLU A 16 -5.47 -1.06 6.93
CA GLU A 16 -5.27 0.07 6.03
C GLU A 16 -3.97 0.77 6.42
N ILE A 17 -3.13 1.03 5.43
CA ILE A 17 -1.82 1.64 5.67
C ILE A 17 -1.63 2.86 4.78
N SER A 18 -0.66 3.70 5.14
CA SER A 18 -0.19 4.76 4.27
C SER A 18 0.96 4.20 3.43
N HIS A 19 0.78 4.19 2.12
CA HIS A 19 1.74 3.62 1.19
C HIS A 19 2.51 4.72 0.48
N ARG A 20 3.83 4.67 0.58
CA ARG A 20 4.71 5.63 -0.07
C ARG A 20 5.14 5.10 -1.43
N VAL A 21 4.91 5.89 -2.46
CA VAL A 21 5.24 5.51 -3.84
C VAL A 21 6.08 6.62 -4.46
N ILE A 22 7.11 6.24 -5.22
CA ILE A 22 7.86 7.20 -6.02
C ILE A 22 7.28 7.17 -7.42
N TYR A 23 6.73 8.30 -7.85
CA TYR A 23 6.08 8.44 -9.13
C TYR A 23 6.58 9.70 -9.82
N ARG A 24 7.18 9.55 -11.00
CA ARG A 24 7.74 10.66 -11.78
C ARG A 24 8.65 11.58 -10.94
N GLU A 25 9.61 10.96 -10.27
CA GLU A 25 10.60 11.65 -9.43
C GLU A 25 10.03 12.37 -8.21
N ARG A 26 8.78 12.08 -7.85
CA ARG A 26 8.15 12.63 -6.66
C ARG A 26 7.72 11.52 -5.72
N THR A 27 7.87 11.78 -4.44
CA THR A 27 7.34 10.86 -3.42
C THR A 27 5.89 11.19 -3.17
N VAL A 28 5.02 10.20 -3.38
CA VAL A 28 3.58 10.36 -3.19
C VAL A 28 3.14 9.43 -2.05
N MET A 29 2.36 9.97 -1.13
CA MET A 29 1.80 9.19 -0.03
C MET A 29 0.33 8.92 -0.31
N ILE A 30 -0.05 7.65 -0.25
CA ILE A 30 -1.45 7.26 -0.44
C ILE A 30 -1.95 6.66 0.87
N HIS A 31 -3.00 7.26 1.42
CA HIS A 31 -3.57 6.84 2.70
C HIS A 31 -4.68 5.82 2.50
N LYS A 32 -4.94 5.03 3.53
CA LYS A 32 -6.02 4.03 3.56
C LYS A 32 -5.88 2.95 2.50
N VAL A 33 -4.65 2.59 2.17
CA VAL A 33 -4.39 1.50 1.23
C VAL A 33 -4.60 0.18 1.93
N PRO A 34 -5.49 -0.70 1.42
CA PRO A 34 -5.68 -2.01 2.05
C PRO A 34 -4.45 -2.88 1.87
N ALA A 35 -4.01 -3.48 2.96
CA ALA A 35 -2.85 -4.36 2.97
C ALA A 35 -3.03 -5.42 4.04
N ASP A 36 -2.31 -6.53 3.88
CA ASP A 36 -2.24 -7.56 4.89
C ASP A 36 -0.95 -7.38 5.67
N ILE A 37 -1.06 -7.26 6.99
CA ILE A 37 0.08 -7.01 7.87
C ILE A 37 0.18 -8.12 8.89
N CYS A 38 1.40 -8.63 9.08
CA CYS A 38 1.70 -9.55 10.16
C CYS A 38 2.02 -8.73 11.42
N PRO A 39 1.21 -8.86 12.49
CA PRO A 39 1.45 -8.09 13.72
C PRO A 39 2.70 -8.50 14.46
N ASP A 40 3.20 -9.72 14.20
CA ASP A 40 4.37 -10.22 14.91
C ASP A 40 5.69 -9.70 14.38
N CYS A 41 5.84 -9.57 13.06
CA CYS A 41 7.07 -9.09 12.45
C CYS A 41 6.94 -7.78 11.69
N GLY A 42 5.70 -7.27 11.51
CA GLY A 42 5.45 -6.04 10.81
C GLY A 42 5.52 -6.15 9.29
N ASP A 43 5.63 -7.35 8.74
CA ASP A 43 5.67 -7.55 7.31
C ASP A 43 4.33 -7.17 6.68
N ALA A 44 4.37 -6.49 5.55
CA ALA A 44 3.17 -6.02 4.87
C ALA A 44 3.14 -6.53 3.43
N VAL A 45 1.95 -6.97 3.02
CA VAL A 45 1.73 -7.48 1.66
C VAL A 45 0.58 -6.71 1.03
N VAL A 46 0.83 -6.18 -0.16
CA VAL A 46 -0.18 -5.49 -0.96
C VAL A 46 -0.45 -6.33 -2.20
N THR A 47 -1.72 -6.58 -2.50
CA THR A 47 -2.09 -7.40 -3.66
C THR A 47 -1.78 -6.70 -4.97
N GLU A 48 -1.65 -7.48 -6.06
CA GLU A 48 -1.43 -6.93 -7.39
C GLU A 48 -2.58 -6.01 -7.80
N GLU A 49 -3.80 -6.38 -7.46
CA GLU A 49 -4.98 -5.58 -7.75
C GLU A 49 -4.90 -4.21 -7.08
N THR A 50 -4.50 -4.18 -5.82
CA THR A 50 -4.33 -2.92 -5.08
C THR A 50 -3.20 -2.09 -5.70
N THR A 51 -2.09 -2.72 -6.07
CA THR A 51 -0.96 -2.04 -6.71
C THR A 51 -1.39 -1.42 -8.04
N PHE A 52 -2.15 -2.17 -8.82
CA PHE A 52 -2.67 -1.66 -10.09
C PHE A 52 -3.58 -0.46 -9.87
N TYR A 53 -4.47 -0.53 -8.90
CA TYR A 53 -5.37 0.56 -8.58
C TYR A 53 -4.62 1.81 -8.12
N VAL A 54 -3.58 1.64 -7.32
CA VAL A 54 -2.73 2.74 -6.88
C VAL A 54 -2.09 3.43 -8.08
N THR A 55 -1.58 2.66 -9.04
CA THR A 55 -0.99 3.20 -10.26
C THR A 55 -2.02 4.01 -11.06
N GLU A 56 -3.23 3.48 -11.21
CA GLU A 56 -4.31 4.18 -11.91
C GLU A 56 -4.70 5.47 -11.19
N LEU A 57 -4.75 5.43 -9.86
CA LEU A 57 -5.07 6.60 -9.06
C LEU A 57 -4.03 7.70 -9.27
N LEU A 58 -2.74 7.34 -9.29
CA LEU A 58 -1.66 8.29 -9.54
C LEU A 58 -1.78 8.92 -10.93
N ARG A 59 -2.15 8.14 -11.93
CA ARG A 59 -2.33 8.65 -13.29
C ARG A 59 -3.49 9.64 -13.38
N ARG A 60 -4.59 9.37 -12.67
CA ARG A 60 -5.73 10.29 -12.61
C ARG A 60 -5.38 11.58 -11.89
N LYS A 61 -4.56 11.50 -10.85
CA LYS A 61 -4.19 12.64 -10.01
C LYS A 61 -2.94 13.37 -10.50
N GLU A 62 -2.42 12.98 -11.64
CA GLU A 62 -1.17 13.51 -12.18
C GLU A 62 -1.18 15.03 -12.34
N ARG A 63 -2.33 15.59 -12.70
CA ARG A 63 -2.46 17.02 -12.92
C ARG A 63 -2.69 17.83 -11.65
N LEU A 64 -2.90 17.14 -10.53
CA LEU A 64 -3.14 17.81 -9.26
C LEU A 64 -1.82 18.10 -8.56
N LYS A 65 -1.75 19.27 -7.96
CA LYS A 65 -0.59 19.64 -7.14
C LYS A 65 -0.79 19.05 -5.76
N GLY A 66 -0.09 18.00 -5.46
CA GLY A 66 -0.18 17.39 -4.16
C GLY A 66 0.61 16.10 -4.13
N THR A 67 1.01 15.69 -2.94
CA THR A 67 1.78 14.49 -2.73
C THR A 67 1.10 13.51 -1.77
N ALA A 68 -0.13 13.83 -1.36
CA ALA A 68 -0.88 12.99 -0.45
C ALA A 68 -2.30 12.78 -0.99
N PHE A 69 -2.69 11.52 -1.13
CA PHE A 69 -4.00 11.15 -1.65
C PHE A 69 -4.57 10.01 -0.80
N ALA A 70 -5.90 9.93 -0.73
CA ALA A 70 -6.58 8.81 -0.11
C ALA A 70 -6.85 7.75 -1.17
N TYR A 71 -6.73 6.49 -0.78
CA TYR A 71 -7.11 5.36 -1.63
C TYR A 71 -8.63 5.36 -1.78
N GLU A 72 -9.11 5.46 -3.01
CA GLU A 72 -10.54 5.47 -3.32
C GLU A 72 -10.89 4.20 -4.09
N VAL A 73 -11.86 3.48 -3.58
CA VAL A 73 -12.34 2.26 -4.21
C VAL A 73 -13.56 2.57 -5.07
#